data_18d00400a983d2c623c05a72f18a37d8
#
_entry.id   18d00400a983d2c623c05a72f18a37d8
#
_cell.length_a   1.000
_cell.length_b   1.000
_cell.length_c   1.000
_cell.angle_alpha   90.00
_cell.angle_beta   90.00
_cell.angle_gamma   90.00
#
_symmetry.space_group_name_H-M   'P 1'
#
loop_
_entity.id
_entity.type
_entity.pdbx_description
1 polymer ?
#
loop_
_entity_poly.entity_id
_entity_poly.type
_entity_poly.pdbx_seq_one_letter_code
_entity_poly.pdbx_strand_id
1 'polypeptide(L)'
;MFEPEKKEIIGYVTYFFCYYTWIGKSLYMDDLYVKPEYRSNGVGTQLINKVIDAAKSNKCHKLRWQVSGWNKSAISFYKNIGANIDDVEQNCYLVFNY
;
A
#
# COMPACT_ATOMS: atom_id res chain seq x y z
N MET A 1 4.81 11.51 3.28
CA MET A 1 5.94 12.10 2.53
C MET A 1 5.82 13.62 2.56
N PHE A 2 6.94 14.27 2.74
CA PHE A 2 7.00 15.71 2.95
C PHE A 2 7.84 16.38 1.86
N GLU A 3 7.38 17.54 1.35
CA GLU A 3 8.12 18.33 0.38
C GLU A 3 8.86 19.45 1.12
N PRO A 4 10.20 19.35 1.28
CA PRO A 4 10.95 20.31 2.11
C PRO A 4 10.93 21.74 1.56
N GLU A 5 10.94 21.89 0.24
CA GLU A 5 10.96 23.22 -0.38
C GLU A 5 9.68 24.00 -0.13
N LYS A 6 8.54 23.29 -0.15
CA LYS A 6 7.22 23.88 0.07
C LYS A 6 6.77 23.77 1.52
N LYS A 7 7.50 22.99 2.33
CA LYS A 7 7.17 22.74 3.73
C LYS A 7 5.76 22.20 3.90
N GLU A 8 5.36 21.26 3.04
CA GLU A 8 4.02 20.67 3.09
C GLU A 8 4.09 19.16 2.95
N ILE A 9 3.06 18.49 3.45
CA ILE A 9 2.88 17.06 3.28
C ILE A 9 2.26 16.82 1.90
N ILE A 10 2.97 16.10 1.03
CA ILE A 10 2.51 15.81 -0.32
C ILE A 10 1.85 14.45 -0.45
N GLY A 11 2.02 13.60 0.55
CA GLY A 11 1.39 12.29 0.61
C GLY A 11 1.70 11.59 1.91
N TYR A 12 0.90 10.59 2.23
CA TYR A 12 1.10 9.80 3.45
C TYR A 12 0.56 8.38 3.26
N VAL A 13 1.00 7.49 4.12
CA VAL A 13 0.47 6.14 4.22
C VAL A 13 0.35 5.78 5.70
N THR A 14 -0.75 5.14 6.05
CA THR A 14 -0.99 4.64 7.40
C THR A 14 -1.16 3.13 7.36
N TYR A 15 -0.61 2.45 8.34
CA TYR A 15 -0.67 0.99 8.40
C TYR A 15 -0.58 0.53 9.84
N PHE A 16 -0.96 -0.73 10.06
CA PHE A 16 -0.82 -1.38 11.36
C PHE A 16 -0.50 -2.86 11.16
N PHE A 17 0.13 -3.46 12.19
CA PHE A 17 0.41 -4.88 12.19
C PHE A 17 -0.79 -5.64 12.75
N CYS A 18 -1.04 -6.83 12.20
CA CYS A 18 -2.12 -7.68 12.64
C CYS A 18 -1.71 -9.15 12.52
N TYR A 19 -2.51 -10.02 13.13
CA TYR A 19 -2.27 -11.47 13.10
C TYR A 19 -3.51 -12.16 12.58
N TYR A 20 -3.33 -12.98 11.55
CA TYR A 20 -4.40 -13.83 11.02
C TYR A 20 -4.15 -15.26 11.45
N THR A 21 -5.22 -15.99 11.77
CA THR A 21 -5.14 -17.34 12.33
C THR A 21 -4.25 -18.29 11.51
N TRP A 22 -4.40 -18.27 10.20
CA TRP A 22 -3.68 -19.20 9.33
C TRP A 22 -2.43 -18.59 8.68
N ILE A 23 -2.38 -17.29 8.54
CA ILE A 23 -1.29 -16.59 7.84
C ILE A 23 -0.20 -16.17 8.82
N GLY A 24 -0.57 -15.78 10.04
CA GLY A 24 0.35 -15.27 11.04
C GLY A 24 0.48 -13.75 10.97
N LYS A 25 1.67 -13.23 11.27
CA LYS A 25 1.91 -11.78 11.31
C LYS A 25 1.75 -11.19 9.92
N SER A 26 1.00 -10.13 9.84
CA SER A 26 0.69 -9.43 8.59
C SER A 26 0.69 -7.92 8.84
N LEU A 27 0.75 -7.16 7.74
CA LEU A 27 0.64 -5.72 7.79
C LEU A 27 -0.58 -5.32 6.97
N TYR A 28 -1.42 -4.46 7.54
CA TYR A 28 -2.58 -3.92 6.84
C TYR A 28 -2.35 -2.44 6.57
N MET A 29 -2.38 -2.06 5.29
CA MET A 29 -2.29 -0.66 4.88
C MET A 29 -3.69 -0.07 4.91
N ASP A 30 -3.91 0.86 5.83
CA ASP A 30 -5.22 1.45 6.05
C ASP A 30 -5.52 2.56 5.04
N ASP A 31 -4.54 3.40 4.78
CA ASP A 31 -4.73 4.53 3.89
C ASP A 31 -3.44 4.85 3.14
N LEU A 32 -3.59 5.21 1.87
CA LEU A 32 -2.50 5.71 1.03
C LEU A 32 -3.02 6.91 0.27
N TYR A 33 -2.44 8.06 0.52
CA TYR A 33 -2.86 9.31 -0.08
C TYR A 33 -1.69 10.08 -0.68
N VAL A 34 -1.90 10.59 -1.89
CA VAL A 34 -0.97 11.50 -2.57
C VAL A 34 -1.76 12.72 -2.99
N LYS A 35 -1.25 13.91 -2.69
CA LYS A 35 -1.87 15.15 -3.12
C LYS A 35 -2.04 15.15 -4.64
N PRO A 36 -3.19 15.62 -5.17
CA PRO A 36 -3.44 15.54 -6.62
C PRO A 36 -2.33 16.12 -7.49
N GLU A 37 -1.71 17.24 -7.09
CA GLU A 37 -0.63 17.87 -7.84
C GLU A 37 0.62 17.00 -7.97
N TYR A 38 0.78 16.03 -7.10
CA TYR A 38 1.96 15.16 -7.06
C TYR A 38 1.69 13.75 -7.57
N ARG A 39 0.46 13.49 -8.03
CA ARG A 39 0.13 12.19 -8.62
C ARG A 39 0.86 12.00 -9.93
N SER A 40 1.17 10.75 -10.26
CA SER A 40 1.95 10.37 -11.45
C SER A 40 3.42 10.79 -11.42
N ASN A 41 3.91 11.24 -10.26
CA ASN A 41 5.33 11.60 -10.07
C ASN A 41 6.08 10.55 -9.23
N GLY A 42 5.51 9.37 -9.05
CA GLY A 42 6.18 8.29 -8.34
C GLY A 42 6.06 8.35 -6.82
N VAL A 43 5.33 9.32 -6.25
CA VAL A 43 5.19 9.46 -4.80
C VAL A 43 4.44 8.26 -4.21
N GLY A 44 3.36 7.82 -4.86
CA GLY A 44 2.62 6.63 -4.42
C GLY A 44 3.48 5.38 -4.42
N THR A 45 4.29 5.19 -5.45
CA THR A 45 5.23 4.08 -5.54
C THR A 45 6.26 4.11 -4.42
N GLN A 46 6.82 5.29 -4.13
CA GLN A 46 7.77 5.45 -3.03
C GLN A 46 7.13 5.12 -1.68
N LEU A 47 5.89 5.57 -1.45
CA LEU A 47 5.18 5.32 -0.20
C LEU A 47 4.88 3.83 -0.03
N ILE A 48 4.35 3.17 -1.05
CA ILE A 48 4.02 1.73 -0.94
C ILE A 48 5.29 0.89 -0.80
N ASN A 49 6.39 1.27 -1.43
CA ASN A 49 7.66 0.57 -1.27
C ASN A 49 8.16 0.65 0.18
N LYS A 50 7.96 1.77 0.85
CA LYS A 50 8.30 1.89 2.28
C LYS A 50 7.47 0.96 3.14
N VAL A 51 6.19 0.79 2.81
CA VAL A 51 5.31 -0.14 3.52
C VAL A 51 5.74 -1.59 3.26
N ILE A 52 6.09 -1.92 2.02
CA ILE A 52 6.60 -3.25 1.67
C ILE A 52 7.89 -3.54 2.46
N ASP A 53 8.79 -2.57 2.53
CA ASP A 53 10.04 -2.72 3.29
C ASP A 53 9.77 -2.92 4.77
N ALA A 54 8.81 -2.18 5.34
CA ALA A 54 8.41 -2.35 6.73
C ALA A 54 7.85 -3.75 6.98
N ALA A 55 7.02 -4.25 6.07
CA ALA A 55 6.45 -5.60 6.16
C ALA A 55 7.56 -6.65 6.15
N LYS A 56 8.50 -6.54 5.22
CA LYS A 56 9.62 -7.49 5.10
C LYS A 56 10.56 -7.42 6.30
N SER A 57 10.89 -6.22 6.76
CA SER A 57 11.76 -6.01 7.92
C SER A 57 11.19 -6.61 9.21
N ASN A 58 9.87 -6.66 9.31
CA ASN A 58 9.16 -7.24 10.44
C ASN A 58 8.71 -8.68 10.20
N LYS A 59 9.17 -9.29 9.11
CA LYS A 59 8.88 -10.68 8.74
C LYS A 59 7.38 -10.97 8.63
N CYS A 60 6.63 -10.02 8.11
CA CYS A 60 5.21 -10.21 7.81
C CYS A 60 5.07 -11.15 6.62
N HIS A 61 4.09 -12.05 6.69
CA HIS A 61 3.83 -12.99 5.61
C HIS A 61 2.95 -12.41 4.51
N LYS A 62 2.20 -11.35 4.84
CA LYS A 62 1.26 -10.74 3.89
C LYS A 62 1.12 -9.25 4.16
N LEU A 63 0.94 -8.50 3.09
CA LEU A 63 0.53 -7.09 3.12
C LEU A 63 -0.84 -7.02 2.47
N ARG A 64 -1.81 -6.42 3.14
CA ARG A 64 -3.18 -6.31 2.66
C ARG A 64 -3.67 -4.87 2.69
N TRP A 65 -4.58 -4.55 1.78
CA TRP A 65 -5.33 -3.30 1.76
C TRP A 65 -6.58 -3.48 0.91
N GLN A 66 -7.44 -2.46 0.86
CA GLN A 66 -8.66 -2.49 0.07
C GLN A 66 -8.65 -1.37 -0.96
N VAL A 67 -9.36 -1.58 -2.06
CA VAL A 67 -9.57 -0.58 -3.10
C VAL A 67 -11.03 -0.60 -3.53
N SER A 68 -11.60 0.59 -3.74
CA SER A 68 -12.97 0.70 -4.26
C SER A 68 -13.03 0.26 -5.73
N GLY A 69 -14.01 -0.56 -6.08
CA GLY A 69 -14.13 -1.09 -7.43
C GLY A 69 -14.31 -0.04 -8.51
N TRP A 70 -14.81 1.15 -8.15
CA TRP A 70 -14.97 2.27 -9.07
C TRP A 70 -13.65 3.00 -9.35
N ASN A 71 -12.64 2.81 -8.52
CA ASN A 71 -11.37 3.56 -8.62
C ASN A 71 -10.40 2.86 -9.58
N LYS A 72 -10.65 3.03 -10.87
CA LYS A 72 -9.92 2.33 -11.93
C LYS A 72 -8.43 2.68 -11.96
N SER A 73 -8.07 3.94 -11.71
CA SER A 73 -6.67 4.33 -11.73
C SER A 73 -5.88 3.72 -10.57
N ALA A 74 -6.49 3.62 -9.39
CA ALA A 74 -5.86 2.94 -8.25
C ALA A 74 -5.69 1.45 -8.53
N ILE A 75 -6.71 0.80 -9.11
CA ILE A 75 -6.64 -0.61 -9.47
C ILE A 75 -5.49 -0.87 -10.45
N SER A 76 -5.36 -0.03 -11.48
CA SER A 76 -4.25 -0.13 -12.44
C SER A 76 -2.90 0.04 -11.76
N PHE A 77 -2.78 1.02 -10.86
CA PHE A 77 -1.56 1.25 -10.10
C PHE A 77 -1.16 0.02 -9.28
N TYR A 78 -2.12 -0.56 -8.56
CA TYR A 78 -1.83 -1.74 -7.74
C TYR A 78 -1.48 -2.96 -8.58
N LYS A 79 -2.14 -3.16 -9.71
CA LYS A 79 -1.80 -4.25 -10.64
C LYS A 79 -0.38 -4.08 -11.19
N ASN A 80 0.01 -2.86 -11.49
CA ASN A 80 1.36 -2.58 -12.04
C ASN A 80 2.47 -2.89 -11.05
N ILE A 81 2.21 -2.80 -9.76
CA ILE A 81 3.21 -3.17 -8.75
C ILE A 81 3.17 -4.66 -8.38
N GLY A 82 2.33 -5.44 -9.06
CA GLY A 82 2.27 -6.88 -8.86
C GLY A 82 1.29 -7.35 -7.79
N ALA A 83 0.41 -6.48 -7.30
CA ALA A 83 -0.58 -6.87 -6.30
C ALA A 83 -1.65 -7.78 -6.89
N ASN A 84 -2.11 -8.72 -6.08
CA ASN A 84 -3.27 -9.55 -6.39
C ASN A 84 -4.52 -8.83 -5.91
N ILE A 85 -5.57 -8.80 -6.71
CA ILE A 85 -6.82 -8.15 -6.34
C ILE A 85 -7.95 -9.17 -6.38
N ASP A 86 -8.62 -9.31 -5.24
CA ASP A 86 -9.79 -10.17 -5.09
C ASP A 86 -11.02 -9.43 -5.64
N ASP A 87 -11.62 -9.97 -6.70
CA ASP A 87 -12.75 -9.33 -7.37
C ASP A 87 -14.03 -9.31 -6.51
N VAL A 88 -14.14 -10.23 -5.56
CA VAL A 88 -15.35 -10.32 -4.71
C VAL A 88 -15.39 -9.22 -3.66
N GLU A 89 -14.27 -9.02 -2.94
CA GLU A 89 -14.21 -8.08 -1.83
C GLU A 89 -13.31 -6.87 -2.11
N GLN A 90 -12.71 -6.81 -3.29
CA GLN A 90 -11.78 -5.75 -3.67
C GLN A 90 -10.59 -5.64 -2.71
N ASN A 91 -10.17 -6.77 -2.16
CA ASN A 91 -8.97 -6.85 -1.31
C ASN A 91 -7.73 -6.98 -2.19
N CYS A 92 -6.73 -6.19 -1.87
CA CYS A 92 -5.42 -6.26 -2.52
C CYS A 92 -4.44 -6.90 -1.54
N TYR A 93 -3.49 -7.67 -2.06
CA TYR A 93 -2.51 -8.29 -1.18
C TYR A 93 -1.23 -8.67 -1.92
N LEU A 94 -0.15 -8.72 -1.14
CA LEU A 94 1.14 -9.24 -1.53
C LEU A 94 1.56 -10.29 -0.50
N VAL A 95 2.06 -11.43 -0.96
CA VAL A 95 2.53 -12.52 -0.12
C VAL A 95 4.05 -12.57 -0.20
N PHE A 96 4.71 -12.70 0.95
CA PHE A 96 6.17 -12.75 1.03
C PHE A 96 6.64 -14.14 1.40
N ASN A 97 7.66 -14.60 0.68
CA ASN A 97 8.31 -15.89 0.94
C ASN A 97 9.72 -15.62 1.46
N TYR A 98 10.02 -16.19 2.61
CA TYR A 98 11.33 -16.06 3.24
C TYR A 98 12.12 -17.35 3.16
#